data_513909f30e5a8ec914015cc3450814aa
#
_entry.id   513909f30e5a8ec914015cc3450814aa
#
_cell.length_a   1.000
_cell.length_b   1.000
_cell.length_c   1.000
_cell.angle_alpha   90.00
_cell.angle_beta   90.00
_cell.angle_gamma   90.00
#
_symmetry.space_group_name_H-M   'P 1'
#
loop_
_entity.id
_entity.type
_entity.pdbx_description
1 polymer ?
#
loop_
_entity_poly.entity_id
_entity_poly.type
_entity_poly.pdbx_seq_one_letter_code
_entity_poly.pdbx_strand_id
1 'polypeptide(L)'
;MIRLVHVEKSYRHGVSQTFVLRRVTADIAQGDFVSIMGPSGAGKSTLLHILGMHDTAWQGEYWLHDQPVHALSQKDRLKLQKQHIGFVFQSYHLLDNLTVYENIDLPLSYRDVKRTDRQGMVADILDRFSIVGKKDLYPN
;
A
#
# COMPACT_ATOMS: atom_id res chain seq x y z
N MET A 1 -15.15 1.82 2.02
CA MET A 1 -15.30 1.68 3.47
C MET A 1 -14.27 0.67 3.97
N ILE A 2 -13.57 1.00 5.04
CA ILE A 2 -12.64 0.10 5.74
C ILE A 2 -13.18 -0.12 7.15
N ARG A 3 -13.16 -1.37 7.62
CA ARG A 3 -13.54 -1.72 8.98
C ARG A 3 -12.49 -2.64 9.58
N LEU A 4 -12.00 -2.28 10.74
CA LEU A 4 -11.07 -3.06 11.56
C LEU A 4 -11.78 -3.47 12.86
N VAL A 5 -11.63 -4.73 13.27
CA VAL A 5 -12.18 -5.22 14.53
C VAL A 5 -11.09 -5.97 15.28
N HIS A 6 -10.68 -5.40 16.43
CA HIS A 6 -9.67 -5.96 17.33
C HIS A 6 -8.38 -6.37 16.61
N VAL A 7 -7.88 -5.56 15.68
CA VAL A 7 -6.63 -5.87 14.97
C VAL A 7 -5.46 -5.80 15.93
N GLU A 8 -4.70 -6.88 16.00
CA GLU A 8 -3.51 -7.02 16.84
C GLU A 8 -2.30 -7.41 16.00
N LYS A 9 -1.15 -6.84 16.34
CA LYS A 9 0.14 -7.21 15.76
C LYS A 9 1.18 -7.29 16.83
N SER A 10 1.91 -8.38 16.86
CA SER A 10 3.06 -8.57 17.75
C SER A 10 4.25 -9.15 16.99
N TYR A 11 5.43 -8.86 17.49
CA TYR A 11 6.68 -9.47 17.04
C TYR A 11 7.29 -10.31 18.16
N ARG A 12 7.82 -11.47 17.80
CA ARG A 12 8.52 -12.35 18.73
C ARG A 12 10.03 -12.17 18.59
N HIS A 13 10.69 -11.95 19.71
CA HIS A 13 12.15 -11.93 19.82
C HIS A 13 12.56 -12.97 20.88
N GLY A 14 12.92 -14.17 20.43
CA GLY A 14 13.17 -15.31 21.31
C GLY A 14 11.94 -15.66 22.12
N VAL A 15 12.06 -15.60 23.47
CA VAL A 15 10.94 -15.89 24.41
C VAL A 15 10.03 -14.69 24.66
N SER A 16 10.44 -13.47 24.25
CA SER A 16 9.68 -12.24 24.47
C SER A 16 8.75 -11.94 23.30
N GLN A 17 7.56 -11.43 23.60
CA GLN A 17 6.58 -10.96 22.62
C GLN A 17 6.28 -9.49 22.86
N THR A 18 6.47 -8.67 21.84
CA THR A 18 6.18 -7.23 21.87
C THR A 18 4.94 -6.93 21.01
N PHE A 19 3.90 -6.41 21.63
CA PHE A 19 2.70 -5.96 20.92
C PHE A 19 2.92 -4.57 20.38
N VAL A 20 2.79 -4.39 19.06
CA VAL A 20 2.87 -3.11 18.35
C VAL A 20 1.47 -2.53 18.12
N LEU A 21 0.49 -3.38 17.81
CA LEU A 21 -0.91 -3.01 17.75
C LEU A 21 -1.69 -3.87 18.75
N ARG A 22 -2.58 -3.22 19.53
CA ARG A 22 -3.39 -3.89 20.54
C ARG A 22 -4.85 -3.58 20.31
N ARG A 23 -5.59 -4.56 19.78
CA ARG A 23 -7.05 -4.54 19.61
C ARG A 23 -7.56 -3.26 18.94
N VAL A 24 -6.90 -2.84 17.85
CA VAL A 24 -7.32 -1.66 17.10
C VAL A 24 -8.67 -1.92 16.44
N THR A 25 -9.65 -1.09 16.75
CA THR A 25 -10.98 -1.11 16.14
C THR A 25 -11.26 0.26 15.55
N ALA A 26 -11.62 0.31 14.27
CA ALA A 26 -11.89 1.54 13.56
C ALA A 26 -12.79 1.29 12.35
N ASP A 27 -13.66 2.24 12.06
CA ASP A 27 -14.45 2.31 10.84
C ASP A 27 -14.05 3.58 10.07
N ILE A 28 -13.75 3.45 8.77
CA ILE A 28 -13.41 4.55 7.87
C ILE A 28 -14.40 4.49 6.71
N ALA A 29 -15.20 5.53 6.55
CA ALA A 29 -16.19 5.60 5.49
C ALA A 29 -15.54 5.86 4.12
N GLN A 30 -16.28 5.64 3.07
CA GLN A 30 -15.85 6.00 1.73
C GLN A 30 -15.83 7.53 1.60
N GLY A 31 -14.72 8.07 1.10
CA GLY A 31 -14.51 9.50 0.95
C GLY A 31 -13.85 10.17 2.15
N ASP A 32 -13.67 9.47 3.27
CA ASP A 32 -12.99 10.03 4.43
C ASP A 32 -11.51 10.32 4.14
N PHE A 33 -11.02 11.40 4.76
CA PHE A 33 -9.60 11.70 4.91
C PHE A 33 -9.22 11.50 6.38
N VAL A 34 -8.36 10.50 6.63
CA VAL A 34 -7.98 10.09 7.99
C VAL A 34 -6.50 10.31 8.24
N SER A 35 -6.17 10.91 9.38
CA SER A 35 -4.81 11.07 9.87
C SER A 35 -4.54 10.14 11.05
N ILE A 36 -3.45 9.36 10.99
CA ILE A 36 -2.98 8.50 12.08
C ILE A 36 -1.81 9.17 12.75
N MET A 37 -2.00 9.65 13.97
CA MET A 37 -1.00 10.39 14.74
C MET A 37 -0.53 9.61 15.97
N GLY A 38 0.65 9.95 16.47
CA GLY A 38 1.26 9.36 17.67
C GLY A 38 2.78 9.44 17.66
N PRO A 39 3.44 9.14 18.77
CA PRO A 39 4.91 9.17 18.88
C PRO A 39 5.57 8.14 17.94
N SER A 40 6.91 8.25 17.80
CA SER A 40 7.69 7.23 17.09
C SER A 40 7.52 5.88 17.78
N GLY A 41 7.43 4.80 16.99
CA GLY A 41 7.22 3.45 17.53
C GLY A 41 5.77 3.11 17.93
N ALA A 42 4.80 4.03 17.82
CA ALA A 42 3.40 3.78 18.19
C ALA A 42 2.64 2.83 17.24
N GLY A 43 3.29 2.25 16.23
CA GLY A 43 2.67 1.28 15.32
C GLY A 43 1.96 1.89 14.10
N LYS A 44 2.09 3.20 13.85
CA LYS A 44 1.43 3.89 12.72
C LYS A 44 1.74 3.23 11.36
N SER A 45 3.01 3.05 11.06
CA SER A 45 3.45 2.41 9.80
C SER A 45 3.02 0.94 9.74
N THR A 46 3.03 0.23 10.87
CA THR A 46 2.54 -1.14 10.95
C THR A 46 1.06 -1.22 10.59
N LEU A 47 0.25 -0.30 11.12
CA LEU A 47 -1.17 -0.23 10.78
C LEU A 47 -1.38 0.10 9.30
N LEU A 48 -0.62 1.05 8.74
CA LEU A 48 -0.68 1.36 7.31
C LEU A 48 -0.28 0.18 6.43
N HIS A 49 0.74 -0.61 6.84
CA HIS A 49 1.12 -1.82 6.08
C HIS A 49 0.03 -2.89 6.13
N ILE A 50 -0.69 -3.04 7.25
CA ILE A 50 -1.84 -3.94 7.33
C ILE A 50 -2.97 -3.44 6.43
N LEU A 51 -3.33 -2.15 6.50
CA LEU A 51 -4.34 -1.53 5.65
C LEU A 51 -3.99 -1.64 4.16
N GLY A 52 -2.70 -1.48 3.83
CA GLY A 52 -2.16 -1.67 2.48
C GLY A 52 -2.03 -3.13 2.06
N MET A 53 -2.38 -4.09 2.91
CA MET A 53 -2.23 -5.55 2.67
C MET A 53 -0.79 -6.01 2.41
N HIS A 54 0.22 -5.23 2.85
CA HIS A 54 1.63 -5.60 2.77
C HIS A 54 2.07 -6.49 3.92
N ASP A 55 1.44 -6.37 5.10
CA ASP A 55 1.64 -7.25 6.24
C ASP A 55 0.43 -8.18 6.41
N THR A 56 0.68 -9.48 6.50
CA THR A 56 -0.36 -10.51 6.61
C THR A 56 -0.31 -11.27 7.94
N ALA A 57 0.72 -11.03 8.75
CA ALA A 57 0.93 -11.72 10.02
C ALA A 57 0.36 -10.92 11.20
N TRP A 58 -0.95 -10.81 11.26
CA TRP A 58 -1.71 -10.11 12.31
C TRP A 58 -2.96 -10.91 12.68
N GLN A 59 -3.68 -10.50 13.73
CA GLN A 59 -4.91 -11.11 14.23
C GLN A 59 -6.05 -10.09 14.25
N GLY A 60 -7.29 -10.56 14.33
CA GLY A 60 -8.49 -9.73 14.28
C GLY A 60 -9.15 -9.78 12.91
N GLU A 61 -10.02 -8.81 12.63
CA GLU A 61 -10.74 -8.72 11.36
C GLU A 61 -10.40 -7.43 10.63
N TYR A 62 -10.23 -7.54 9.32
CA TYR A 62 -10.13 -6.40 8.42
C TYR A 62 -11.06 -6.62 7.23
N TRP A 63 -11.95 -5.66 7.03
CA TRP A 63 -12.90 -5.62 5.93
C TRP A 63 -12.61 -4.42 5.03
N LEU A 64 -12.49 -4.67 3.72
CA LEU A 64 -12.42 -3.63 2.70
C LEU A 64 -13.69 -3.73 1.86
N HIS A 65 -14.55 -2.71 1.91
CA HIS A 65 -15.94 -2.81 1.48
C HIS A 65 -16.61 -4.00 2.19
N ASP A 66 -17.12 -4.98 1.44
CA ASP A 66 -17.75 -6.18 1.97
C ASP A 66 -16.82 -7.42 1.90
N GLN A 67 -15.53 -7.22 1.61
CA GLN A 67 -14.55 -8.29 1.46
C GLN A 67 -13.80 -8.53 2.78
N PRO A 68 -13.86 -9.74 3.35
CA PRO A 68 -13.15 -10.08 4.59
C PRO A 68 -11.67 -10.36 4.30
N VAL A 69 -10.84 -9.34 4.29
CA VAL A 69 -9.40 -9.40 3.93
C VAL A 69 -8.64 -10.44 4.76
N HIS A 70 -9.01 -10.58 6.04
CA HIS A 70 -8.44 -11.56 6.98
C HIS A 70 -8.68 -13.02 6.58
N ALA A 71 -9.74 -13.29 5.82
CA ALA A 71 -10.13 -14.63 5.37
C ALA A 71 -9.75 -14.94 3.93
N LEU A 72 -9.25 -13.96 3.17
CA LEU A 72 -8.89 -14.15 1.76
C LEU A 72 -7.64 -15.01 1.58
N SER A 73 -7.63 -15.80 0.50
CA SER A 73 -6.41 -16.43 0.02
C SER A 73 -5.37 -15.37 -0.39
N GLN A 74 -4.09 -15.74 -0.41
CA GLN A 74 -3.02 -14.83 -0.86
C GLN A 74 -3.30 -14.29 -2.27
N LYS A 75 -3.79 -15.12 -3.17
CA LYS A 75 -4.12 -14.76 -4.55
C LYS A 75 -5.25 -13.71 -4.61
N ASP A 76 -6.32 -13.93 -3.86
CA ASP A 76 -7.47 -13.02 -3.86
C ASP A 76 -7.14 -11.71 -3.15
N ARG A 77 -6.33 -11.74 -2.10
CA ARG A 77 -5.81 -10.56 -1.42
C ARG A 77 -4.95 -9.70 -2.36
N LEU A 78 -4.04 -10.30 -3.12
CA LEU A 78 -3.23 -9.58 -4.12
C LEU A 78 -4.10 -8.96 -5.21
N LYS A 79 -5.16 -9.65 -5.63
CA LYS A 79 -6.11 -9.10 -6.60
C LYS A 79 -6.84 -7.89 -6.03
N LEU A 80 -7.35 -8.00 -4.80
CA LEU A 80 -8.05 -6.92 -4.11
C LEU A 80 -7.13 -5.70 -3.89
N GLN A 81 -5.89 -5.95 -3.44
CA GLN A 81 -4.87 -4.92 -3.25
C GLN A 81 -4.61 -4.15 -4.56
N LYS A 82 -4.35 -4.85 -5.67
CA LYS A 82 -4.10 -4.23 -6.98
C LYS A 82 -5.26 -3.36 -7.47
N GLN A 83 -6.49 -3.72 -7.13
CA GLN A 83 -7.69 -3.02 -7.58
C GLN A 83 -8.01 -1.77 -6.75
N HIS A 84 -7.77 -1.82 -5.44
CA HIS A 84 -8.32 -0.84 -4.49
C HIS A 84 -7.28 -0.06 -3.69
N ILE A 85 -6.02 -0.49 -3.65
CA ILE A 85 -5.00 0.16 -2.82
C ILE A 85 -3.97 0.88 -3.70
N GLY A 86 -3.74 2.17 -3.41
CA GLY A 86 -2.55 2.91 -3.80
C GLY A 86 -1.73 3.20 -2.54
N PHE A 87 -0.47 2.85 -2.53
CA PHE A 87 0.41 3.04 -1.39
C PHE A 87 1.55 4.01 -1.74
N VAL A 88 1.74 5.04 -0.91
CA VAL A 88 2.87 5.97 -1.02
C VAL A 88 3.83 5.65 0.11
N PHE A 89 5.03 5.21 -0.24
CA PHE A 89 6.06 4.84 0.72
C PHE A 89 6.82 6.08 1.24
N GLN A 90 7.31 6.01 2.46
CA GLN A 90 8.18 7.04 3.04
C GLN A 90 9.53 7.10 2.32
N SER A 91 10.09 5.96 1.93
CA SER A 91 11.23 5.85 1.02
C SER A 91 10.72 5.72 -0.41
N TYR A 92 11.39 6.32 -1.36
CA TYR A 92 10.91 6.41 -2.75
C TYR A 92 10.72 5.05 -3.42
N HIS A 93 11.46 4.03 -3.01
CA HIS A 93 11.43 2.66 -3.55
C HIS A 93 11.58 2.62 -5.08
N LEU A 94 12.35 3.56 -5.62
CA LEU A 94 12.70 3.57 -7.03
C LEU A 94 13.68 2.43 -7.32
N LEU A 95 13.55 1.86 -8.50
CA LEU A 95 14.50 0.88 -9.03
C LEU A 95 15.56 1.63 -9.83
N ASP A 96 16.78 1.67 -9.29
CA ASP A 96 17.89 2.46 -9.85
C ASP A 96 18.34 1.98 -11.23
N ASN A 97 18.02 0.74 -11.60
CA ASN A 97 18.30 0.14 -12.90
C ASN A 97 17.19 0.37 -13.95
N LEU A 98 16.14 1.09 -13.57
CA LEU A 98 15.05 1.51 -14.45
C LEU A 98 15.03 3.03 -14.60
N THR A 99 14.68 3.51 -15.79
CA THR A 99 14.47 4.93 -16.06
C THR A 99 13.30 5.49 -15.27
N VAL A 100 13.15 6.81 -15.22
CA VAL A 100 11.97 7.48 -14.63
C VAL A 100 10.69 6.99 -15.30
N TYR A 101 10.69 6.88 -16.63
CA TYR A 101 9.55 6.33 -17.38
C TYR A 101 9.20 4.91 -16.93
N GLU A 102 10.20 4.03 -16.87
CA GLU A 102 10.00 2.62 -16.51
C GLU A 102 9.54 2.44 -15.05
N ASN A 103 10.06 3.25 -14.13
CA ASN A 103 9.61 3.26 -12.73
C ASN A 103 8.11 3.65 -12.61
N ILE A 104 7.63 4.58 -13.45
CA ILE A 104 6.22 4.99 -13.47
C ILE A 104 5.35 3.94 -14.19
N ASP A 105 5.85 3.31 -15.27
CA ASP A 105 5.12 2.27 -16.01
C ASP A 105 4.99 0.97 -15.22
N LEU A 106 5.97 0.64 -14.38
CA LEU A 106 6.07 -0.64 -13.69
C LEU A 106 4.79 -1.01 -12.90
N PRO A 107 4.24 -0.13 -12.02
CA PRO A 107 2.99 -0.43 -11.32
C PRO A 107 1.79 -0.66 -12.26
N LEU A 108 1.75 0.03 -13.40
CA LEU A 108 0.71 -0.12 -14.40
C LEU A 108 0.84 -1.44 -15.17
N SER A 109 2.07 -1.95 -15.34
CA SER A 109 2.34 -3.20 -16.04
C SER A 109 1.78 -4.43 -15.31
N TYR A 110 1.57 -4.33 -13.99
CA TYR A 110 0.95 -5.38 -13.16
C TYR A 110 -0.58 -5.31 -13.13
N ARG A 111 -1.17 -4.29 -13.77
CA ARG A 111 -2.62 -4.15 -13.96
C ARG A 111 -2.97 -4.61 -15.37
N ASP A 112 -4.23 -5.01 -15.59
CA ASP A 112 -4.73 -5.41 -16.91
C ASP A 112 -4.98 -4.17 -17.82
N VAL A 113 -3.95 -3.31 -17.96
CA VAL A 113 -3.97 -2.10 -18.79
C VAL A 113 -3.16 -2.36 -20.07
N LYS A 114 -3.73 -2.07 -21.22
CA LYS A 114 -3.05 -2.22 -22.51
C LYS A 114 -1.81 -1.31 -22.56
N ARG A 115 -0.75 -1.77 -23.22
CA ARG A 115 0.50 -1.02 -23.33
C ARG A 115 0.34 0.39 -23.91
N THR A 116 -0.53 0.55 -24.90
CA THR A 116 -0.84 1.85 -25.50
C THR A 116 -1.44 2.83 -24.49
N ASP A 117 -2.35 2.34 -23.66
CA ASP A 117 -3.03 3.16 -22.66
C ASP A 117 -2.06 3.53 -21.51
N ARG A 118 -1.18 2.60 -21.11
CA ARG A 118 -0.12 2.88 -20.14
C ARG A 118 0.82 3.98 -20.60
N GLN A 119 1.20 3.97 -21.89
CA GLN A 119 2.06 5.03 -22.46
C GLN A 119 1.41 6.41 -22.31
N GLY A 120 0.12 6.54 -22.60
CA GLY A 120 -0.63 7.76 -22.37
C GLY A 120 -0.65 8.17 -20.89
N MET A 121 -0.98 7.24 -19.98
CA MET A 121 -1.00 7.50 -18.54
C MET A 121 0.35 7.96 -18.00
N VAL A 122 1.45 7.34 -18.44
CA VAL A 122 2.80 7.75 -18.03
C VAL A 122 3.15 9.13 -18.58
N ALA A 123 2.81 9.42 -19.83
CA ALA A 123 3.03 10.73 -20.42
C ALA A 123 2.29 11.84 -19.66
N ASP A 124 1.01 11.60 -19.32
CA ASP A 124 0.18 12.54 -18.57
C ASP A 124 0.78 12.82 -17.16
N ILE A 125 1.28 11.79 -16.47
CA ILE A 125 1.92 11.97 -15.17
C ILE A 125 3.23 12.76 -15.29
N LEU A 126 4.07 12.45 -16.27
CA LEU A 126 5.32 13.16 -16.50
C LEU A 126 5.07 14.66 -16.80
N ASP A 127 4.05 14.96 -17.59
CA ASP A 127 3.65 16.34 -17.90
C ASP A 127 3.10 17.04 -16.65
N ARG A 128 2.18 16.41 -15.94
CA ARG A 128 1.57 16.94 -14.71
C ARG A 128 2.59 17.35 -13.66
N PHE A 129 3.69 16.62 -13.55
CA PHE A 129 4.80 16.92 -12.63
C PHE A 129 5.94 17.72 -13.29
N SER A 130 5.79 18.13 -14.56
CA SER A 130 6.81 18.88 -15.31
C SER A 130 8.17 18.19 -15.39
N ILE A 131 8.17 16.86 -15.51
CA ILE A 131 9.38 16.02 -15.58
C ILE A 131 9.53 15.25 -16.90
N VAL A 132 8.81 15.65 -17.94
CA VAL A 132 8.89 15.01 -19.28
C VAL A 132 10.33 14.89 -19.78
N GLY A 133 11.15 15.94 -19.60
CA GLY A 133 12.56 15.96 -20.01
C GLY A 133 13.47 15.01 -19.24
N LYS A 134 12.96 14.40 -18.16
CA LYS A 134 13.72 13.46 -17.32
C LYS A 134 13.32 12.01 -17.55
N LYS A 135 12.41 11.72 -18.46
CA LYS A 135 11.81 10.39 -18.66
C LYS A 135 12.82 9.25 -18.87
N ASP A 136 13.92 9.57 -19.59
CA ASP A 136 14.96 8.61 -19.96
C ASP A 136 16.14 8.61 -18.96
N LEU A 137 16.11 9.42 -17.91
CA LEU A 137 17.12 9.44 -16.86
C LEU A 137 16.88 8.34 -15.84
N TYR A 138 17.92 7.95 -15.15
CA TYR A 138 17.89 7.02 -14.02
C TYR A 138 17.77 7.78 -12.71
N PRO A 139 17.26 7.15 -11.63
CA PRO A 139 17.08 7.78 -10.31
C PRO A 139 18.38 8.31 -9.67
N ASN A 140 19.53 7.79 -10.04
CA ASN A 140 20.84 8.16 -9.50
C ASN A 140 21.40 9.46 -10.08
#